data_3feb67cb4222c5616e194e9ca53bb428
#
_entry.id   3feb67cb4222c5616e194e9ca53bb428
#
_cell.length_a   1.000
_cell.length_b   1.000
_cell.length_c   1.000
_cell.angle_alpha   90.00
_cell.angle_beta   90.00
_cell.angle_gamma   90.00
#
_symmetry.space_group_name_H-M   'P 1'
#
loop_
_entity.id
_entity.type
_entity.pdbx_description
1 polymer ?
#
loop_
_entity_poly.entity_id
_entity_poly.type
_entity_poly.pdbx_seq_one_letter_code
_entity_poly.pdbx_strand_id
1 'polypeptide(L)'
;MEFTAQMIAGLIGGTVEGNPDAKVNNFAKIEEGKPGCISFLANDKYEHYIYETESSVVLVNNNFLPKGEIRATLIRVPNAREAVAQLLQAYESMKPKRKGISELAFIDPTAQVGKDCYIGPFVAIAEGVVIGDGCVLHPHVTIGKNACVGDGTEIYSNAVVYHDCQVGSRCILHAGCVIGADGFGFQPTENGYDKIPQIGIAIIEDDVEIGANTCVDRAVMGATIVHKGVKLDNLVQIAHNDEIGSHTVMSAQVGIAGSTKVGEWCMFGGQVGIAGHAVIANRTMAGAQSGIPNSIKKEGTAIQGSPAIEGRNFWKSSAIFKNLPDMWSDINRMKKEIQALKDQLAEK
;
A
#
# COMPACT_ATOMS: atom_id res chain seq x y z
N MET A 1 23.04 19.83 -0.20
CA MET A 1 23.33 20.12 1.22
C MET A 1 24.39 19.13 1.69
N GLU A 2 25.29 19.54 2.56
CA GLU A 2 26.33 18.68 3.11
C GLU A 2 26.10 18.56 4.63
N PHE A 3 26.10 17.34 5.14
CA PHE A 3 25.89 17.06 6.57
C PHE A 3 27.11 16.34 7.12
N THR A 4 27.43 16.53 8.40
CA THR A 4 28.45 15.75 9.09
C THR A 4 27.83 14.51 9.77
N ALA A 5 28.66 13.49 10.03
CA ALA A 5 28.23 12.32 10.78
C ALA A 5 27.61 12.68 12.13
N GLN A 6 28.19 13.70 12.83
CA GLN A 6 27.67 14.19 14.10
C GLN A 6 26.29 14.81 13.99
N MET A 7 26.04 15.61 12.91
CA MET A 7 24.71 16.21 12.66
C MET A 7 23.65 15.13 12.39
N ILE A 8 24.01 14.14 11.58
CA ILE A 8 23.13 13.00 11.28
C ILE A 8 22.82 12.20 12.53
N ALA A 9 23.83 11.85 13.33
CA ALA A 9 23.64 11.15 14.58
C ALA A 9 22.70 11.91 15.53
N GLY A 10 22.83 13.22 15.61
CA GLY A 10 21.92 14.08 16.40
C GLY A 10 20.46 14.00 15.92
N LEU A 11 20.22 13.94 14.61
CA LEU A 11 18.86 13.84 14.04
C LEU A 11 18.15 12.51 14.34
N ILE A 12 18.91 11.41 14.40
CA ILE A 12 18.34 10.05 14.54
C ILE A 12 18.61 9.41 15.91
N GLY A 13 19.14 10.20 16.86
CA GLY A 13 19.48 9.68 18.20
C GLY A 13 20.57 8.61 18.20
N GLY A 14 21.51 8.70 17.26
CA GLY A 14 22.62 7.76 17.11
C GLY A 14 23.91 8.20 17.81
N THR A 15 24.88 7.28 17.88
CA THR A 15 26.24 7.53 18.40
C THR A 15 27.27 7.34 17.29
N VAL A 16 28.16 8.33 17.11
CA VAL A 16 29.23 8.25 16.11
C VAL A 16 30.40 7.42 16.64
N GLU A 17 30.88 6.49 15.83
CA GLU A 17 32.12 5.75 16.02
C GLU A 17 33.02 6.00 14.79
N GLY A 18 34.13 6.69 14.99
CA GLY A 18 35.05 7.14 13.94
C GLY A 18 35.12 8.67 13.83
N ASN A 19 35.11 9.22 12.61
CA ASN A 19 35.25 10.64 12.35
C ASN A 19 33.90 11.39 12.44
N PRO A 20 33.63 12.20 13.48
CA PRO A 20 32.38 12.96 13.60
C PRO A 20 32.18 14.01 12.52
N ASP A 21 33.27 14.48 11.88
CA ASP A 21 33.24 15.48 10.83
C ASP A 21 33.18 14.85 9.42
N ALA A 22 33.03 13.53 9.31
CA ALA A 22 32.86 12.85 8.02
C ALA A 22 31.64 13.43 7.29
N LYS A 23 31.88 13.94 6.09
CA LYS A 23 30.89 14.67 5.30
C LYS A 23 30.13 13.74 4.38
N VAL A 24 28.81 13.93 4.31
CA VAL A 24 27.89 13.24 3.40
C VAL A 24 26.94 14.22 2.73
N ASN A 25 26.63 13.95 1.48
CA ASN A 25 25.72 14.72 0.65
C ASN A 25 24.77 13.86 -0.19
N ASN A 26 24.92 12.52 -0.12
CA ASN A 26 24.13 11.59 -0.89
C ASN A 26 23.86 10.30 -0.12
N PHE A 27 22.85 9.54 -0.55
CA PHE A 27 22.55 8.18 -0.09
C PHE A 27 23.02 7.17 -1.13
N ALA A 28 23.54 6.03 -0.68
CA ALA A 28 23.89 4.92 -1.56
C ALA A 28 23.58 3.58 -0.89
N LYS A 29 23.34 2.55 -1.70
CA LYS A 29 23.36 1.19 -1.21
C LYS A 29 24.78 0.87 -0.72
N ILE A 30 24.90 -0.04 0.26
CA ILE A 30 26.19 -0.35 0.87
C ILE A 30 27.20 -0.92 -0.13
N GLU A 31 26.73 -1.70 -1.10
CA GLU A 31 27.52 -2.26 -2.19
C GLU A 31 27.95 -1.24 -3.25
N GLU A 32 27.30 -0.09 -3.34
CA GLU A 32 27.54 0.99 -4.31
C GLU A 32 28.10 2.25 -3.66
N GLY A 33 28.52 2.15 -2.39
CA GLY A 33 29.00 3.28 -1.60
C GLY A 33 30.21 3.98 -2.19
N LYS A 34 30.21 5.32 -2.18
CA LYS A 34 31.29 6.20 -2.64
C LYS A 34 31.61 7.25 -1.59
N PRO A 35 32.78 7.91 -1.65
CA PRO A 35 33.07 9.04 -0.78
C PRO A 35 31.98 10.12 -0.87
N GLY A 36 31.53 10.60 0.27
CA GLY A 36 30.40 11.54 0.37
C GLY A 36 29.03 10.87 0.48
N CYS A 37 28.95 9.53 0.44
CA CYS A 37 27.68 8.82 0.64
C CYS A 37 27.47 8.37 2.08
N ILE A 38 26.19 8.28 2.47
CA ILE A 38 25.74 7.52 3.64
C ILE A 38 25.05 6.25 3.16
N SER A 39 25.43 5.12 3.78
CA SER A 39 24.82 3.81 3.56
C SER A 39 24.30 3.24 4.86
N PHE A 40 23.65 2.08 4.84
CA PHE A 40 23.17 1.40 6.05
C PHE A 40 23.31 -0.11 5.94
N LEU A 41 23.50 -0.76 7.08
CA LEU A 41 23.50 -2.21 7.24
C LEU A 41 22.39 -2.61 8.21
N ALA A 42 21.28 -3.12 7.68
CA ALA A 42 20.14 -3.59 8.45
C ALA A 42 19.88 -5.09 8.30
N ASN A 43 20.66 -5.80 7.49
CA ASN A 43 20.53 -7.23 7.26
C ASN A 43 21.93 -7.86 7.16
N ASP A 44 22.17 -8.86 7.98
CA ASP A 44 23.46 -9.55 8.10
C ASP A 44 23.95 -10.20 6.79
N LYS A 45 23.04 -10.49 5.85
CA LYS A 45 23.39 -10.99 4.50
C LYS A 45 24.30 -10.03 3.74
N TYR A 46 24.23 -8.74 4.04
CA TYR A 46 25.03 -7.69 3.40
C TYR A 46 26.25 -7.27 4.23
N GLU A 47 26.55 -7.98 5.35
CA GLU A 47 27.63 -7.62 6.25
C GLU A 47 29.00 -7.52 5.53
N HIS A 48 29.28 -8.40 4.59
CA HIS A 48 30.56 -8.40 3.87
C HIS A 48 30.85 -7.08 3.13
N TYR A 49 29.81 -6.38 2.67
CA TYR A 49 29.99 -5.09 2.00
C TYR A 49 30.46 -3.96 2.91
N ILE A 50 30.27 -4.06 4.24
CA ILE A 50 30.70 -2.99 5.16
C ILE A 50 32.24 -2.85 5.20
N TYR A 51 32.96 -3.92 4.89
CA TYR A 51 34.42 -3.95 4.85
C TYR A 51 35.01 -3.47 3.52
N GLU A 52 34.17 -3.41 2.46
CA GLU A 52 34.54 -3.07 1.09
C GLU A 52 34.02 -1.69 0.68
N THR A 53 32.93 -1.23 1.27
CA THR A 53 32.28 0.03 0.88
C THR A 53 33.20 1.24 1.02
N GLU A 54 33.10 2.16 0.06
CA GLU A 54 33.75 3.47 0.11
C GLU A 54 32.84 4.56 0.68
N SER A 55 31.67 4.22 1.21
CA SER A 55 30.76 5.18 1.86
C SER A 55 31.48 5.90 3.01
N SER A 56 31.33 7.22 3.10
CA SER A 56 31.90 7.99 4.19
C SER A 56 31.30 7.64 5.54
N VAL A 57 30.01 7.30 5.58
CA VAL A 57 29.25 6.98 6.79
C VAL A 57 28.38 5.74 6.54
N VAL A 58 28.30 4.84 7.54
CA VAL A 58 27.40 3.69 7.51
C VAL A 58 26.57 3.63 8.79
N LEU A 59 25.25 3.56 8.67
CA LEU A 59 24.35 3.30 9.81
C LEU A 59 24.35 1.82 10.14
N VAL A 60 24.53 1.49 11.42
CA VAL A 60 24.51 0.11 11.92
C VAL A 60 23.68 0.00 13.18
N ASN A 61 23.15 -1.18 13.45
CA ASN A 61 22.48 -1.45 14.71
C ASN A 61 23.47 -1.41 15.88
N ASN A 62 23.02 -1.02 17.08
CA ASN A 62 23.85 -0.95 18.29
C ASN A 62 24.55 -2.28 18.62
N ASN A 63 23.94 -3.41 18.30
CA ASN A 63 24.47 -4.75 18.55
C ASN A 63 25.41 -5.27 17.44
N PHE A 64 25.67 -4.50 16.40
CA PHE A 64 26.59 -4.90 15.34
C PHE A 64 28.03 -5.01 15.89
N LEU A 65 28.65 -6.17 15.71
CA LEU A 65 30.04 -6.44 16.09
C LEU A 65 30.88 -6.67 14.84
N PRO A 66 31.82 -5.77 14.51
CA PRO A 66 32.66 -5.93 13.32
C PRO A 66 33.57 -7.14 13.43
N LYS A 67 33.72 -7.88 12.33
CA LYS A 67 34.66 -9.03 12.21
C LYS A 67 35.96 -8.66 11.52
N GLY A 68 36.12 -7.40 11.10
CA GLY A 68 37.28 -6.89 10.39
C GLY A 68 37.37 -5.37 10.52
N GLU A 69 38.38 -4.80 9.89
CA GLU A 69 38.60 -3.36 9.84
C GLU A 69 37.56 -2.68 8.94
N ILE A 70 36.94 -1.59 9.44
CA ILE A 70 35.97 -0.78 8.73
C ILE A 70 36.55 0.61 8.49
N ARG A 71 36.54 1.03 7.23
CA ARG A 71 37.08 2.35 6.81
C ARG A 71 36.07 3.48 7.03
N ALA A 72 34.79 3.18 6.89
CA ALA A 72 33.71 4.14 7.04
C ALA A 72 33.54 4.57 8.50
N THR A 73 33.07 5.79 8.72
CA THR A 73 32.55 6.21 10.02
C THR A 73 31.21 5.52 10.27
N LEU A 74 31.04 4.91 11.45
CA LEU A 74 29.79 4.27 11.82
C LEU A 74 28.92 5.23 12.62
N ILE A 75 27.61 5.16 12.40
CA ILE A 75 26.60 5.72 13.31
C ILE A 75 25.78 4.57 13.84
N ARG A 76 25.90 4.33 15.15
CA ARG A 76 25.17 3.27 15.86
C ARG A 76 23.81 3.76 16.28
N VAL A 77 22.78 2.97 15.96
CA VAL A 77 21.38 3.28 16.27
C VAL A 77 20.65 2.02 16.77
N PRO A 78 19.54 2.15 17.50
CA PRO A 78 18.75 1.00 17.92
C PRO A 78 18.23 0.15 16.74
N ASN A 79 17.83 0.80 15.65
CA ASN A 79 17.32 0.17 14.42
C ASN A 79 17.76 0.96 13.19
N ALA A 80 18.73 0.41 12.43
CA ALA A 80 19.29 1.07 11.26
C ALA A 80 18.24 1.29 10.13
N ARG A 81 17.24 0.41 10.00
CA ARG A 81 16.17 0.57 9.00
C ARG A 81 15.25 1.75 9.33
N GLU A 82 14.86 1.89 10.58
CA GLU A 82 14.05 3.04 11.03
C GLU A 82 14.84 4.35 10.92
N ALA A 83 16.11 4.33 11.30
CA ALA A 83 16.99 5.49 11.20
C ALA A 83 17.14 5.99 9.75
N VAL A 84 17.30 5.07 8.80
CA VAL A 84 17.31 5.43 7.35
C VAL A 84 15.99 6.01 6.92
N ALA A 85 14.86 5.43 7.31
CA ALA A 85 13.55 5.97 6.98
C ALA A 85 13.37 7.40 7.51
N GLN A 86 13.78 7.68 8.75
CA GLN A 86 13.76 9.02 9.34
C GLN A 86 14.64 10.02 8.56
N LEU A 87 15.85 9.60 8.15
CA LEU A 87 16.74 10.44 7.36
C LEU A 87 16.19 10.75 5.97
N LEU A 88 15.60 9.77 5.30
CA LEU A 88 14.96 9.96 4.00
C LEU A 88 13.76 10.91 4.10
N GLN A 89 12.94 10.77 5.14
CA GLN A 89 11.84 11.70 5.44
C GLN A 89 12.34 13.12 5.72
N ALA A 90 13.38 13.25 6.55
CA ALA A 90 13.99 14.55 6.82
C ALA A 90 14.56 15.19 5.54
N TYR A 91 15.27 14.41 4.72
CA TYR A 91 15.79 14.89 3.45
C TYR A 91 14.68 15.35 2.50
N GLU A 92 13.58 14.60 2.40
CA GLU A 92 12.44 14.98 1.57
C GLU A 92 11.76 16.25 2.07
N SER A 93 11.63 16.40 3.40
CA SER A 93 11.04 17.60 4.02
C SER A 93 11.86 18.88 3.83
N MET A 94 13.17 18.74 3.60
CA MET A 94 14.08 19.87 3.32
C MET A 94 14.01 20.37 1.88
N LYS A 95 13.40 19.60 0.97
CA LYS A 95 13.20 20.05 -0.41
C LYS A 95 12.25 21.24 -0.45
N PRO A 96 12.54 22.27 -1.26
CA PRO A 96 11.63 23.40 -1.38
C PRO A 96 10.27 22.92 -1.90
N LYS A 97 9.23 23.17 -1.13
CA LYS A 97 7.85 22.88 -1.56
C LYS A 97 7.49 23.79 -2.73
N ARG A 98 6.91 23.23 -3.77
CA ARG A 98 6.36 24.00 -4.88
C ARG A 98 5.20 24.83 -4.39
N LYS A 99 5.07 26.05 -4.89
CA LYS A 99 3.97 26.97 -4.59
C LYS A 99 3.57 27.75 -5.84
N GLY A 100 2.35 28.20 -5.85
CA GLY A 100 1.81 29.06 -6.90
C GLY A 100 0.82 28.33 -7.81
N ILE A 101 0.02 29.12 -8.49
CA ILE A 101 -1.03 28.66 -9.40
C ILE A 101 -0.58 28.95 -10.83
N SER A 102 -0.56 27.93 -11.68
CA SER A 102 -0.24 28.08 -13.10
C SER A 102 -1.32 28.85 -13.83
N GLU A 103 -0.93 29.77 -14.71
CA GLU A 103 -1.86 30.48 -15.61
C GLU A 103 -2.57 29.54 -16.60
N LEU A 104 -2.02 28.33 -16.81
CA LEU A 104 -2.61 27.29 -17.63
C LEU A 104 -3.58 26.38 -16.86
N ALA A 105 -3.80 26.61 -15.57
CA ALA A 105 -4.81 25.87 -14.81
C ALA A 105 -6.18 26.50 -15.01
N PHE A 106 -7.21 25.66 -15.10
CA PHE A 106 -8.60 26.10 -15.04
C PHE A 106 -9.13 25.94 -13.61
N ILE A 107 -9.59 27.03 -13.03
CA ILE A 107 -10.23 27.03 -11.71
C ILE A 107 -11.56 27.74 -11.86
N ASP A 108 -12.66 27.01 -11.57
CA ASP A 108 -13.98 27.60 -11.59
C ASP A 108 -14.08 28.76 -10.58
N PRO A 109 -14.73 29.87 -10.92
CA PRO A 109 -14.86 31.05 -10.03
C PRO A 109 -15.53 30.76 -8.68
N THR A 110 -16.29 29.68 -8.56
CA THR A 110 -16.97 29.25 -7.31
C THR A 110 -16.09 28.33 -6.45
N ALA A 111 -14.98 27.82 -7.00
CA ALA A 111 -14.06 26.97 -6.27
C ALA A 111 -13.26 27.77 -5.22
N GLN A 112 -12.97 27.15 -4.10
CA GLN A 112 -12.17 27.71 -3.02
C GLN A 112 -10.82 26.98 -2.95
N VAL A 113 -9.73 27.72 -3.09
CA VAL A 113 -8.37 27.18 -2.99
C VAL A 113 -7.68 27.80 -1.78
N GLY A 114 -7.17 26.96 -0.89
CA GLY A 114 -6.47 27.33 0.32
C GLY A 114 -5.14 28.01 0.05
N LYS A 115 -4.44 28.39 1.13
CA LYS A 115 -3.16 29.09 1.09
C LYS A 115 -2.02 28.14 0.76
N ASP A 116 -0.93 28.70 0.23
CA ASP A 116 0.34 27.98 -0.01
C ASP A 116 0.23 26.75 -0.91
N CYS A 117 -0.82 26.65 -1.73
CA CYS A 117 -1.03 25.57 -2.68
C CYS A 117 -0.11 25.70 -3.90
N TYR A 118 0.20 24.55 -4.51
CA TYR A 118 0.72 24.46 -5.87
C TYR A 118 -0.35 23.85 -6.79
N ILE A 119 -0.76 24.61 -7.80
CA ILE A 119 -1.70 24.14 -8.85
C ILE A 119 -0.93 24.18 -10.17
N GLY A 120 -0.58 22.99 -10.67
CA GLY A 120 0.22 22.83 -11.88
C GLY A 120 -0.53 23.19 -13.17
N PRO A 121 0.17 23.23 -14.32
CA PRO A 121 -0.46 23.50 -15.60
C PRO A 121 -1.46 22.40 -15.96
N PHE A 122 -2.54 22.82 -16.64
CA PHE A 122 -3.64 21.95 -17.12
C PHE A 122 -4.38 21.21 -15.99
N VAL A 123 -4.26 21.63 -14.75
CA VAL A 123 -5.17 21.22 -13.69
C VAL A 123 -6.54 21.80 -13.95
N ALA A 124 -7.59 21.00 -13.79
CA ALA A 124 -8.97 21.43 -13.90
C ALA A 124 -9.69 21.28 -12.56
N ILE A 125 -10.13 22.38 -11.98
CA ILE A 125 -10.90 22.45 -10.73
C ILE A 125 -12.31 22.96 -11.07
N ALA A 126 -13.31 22.10 -10.85
CA ALA A 126 -14.69 22.37 -11.22
C ALA A 126 -15.44 23.23 -10.18
N GLU A 127 -16.71 23.53 -10.48
CA GLU A 127 -17.66 24.28 -9.66
C GLU A 127 -17.76 23.73 -8.23
N GLY A 128 -17.74 24.63 -7.24
CA GLY A 128 -17.98 24.33 -5.83
C GLY A 128 -16.92 23.48 -5.15
N VAL A 129 -15.78 23.23 -5.79
CA VAL A 129 -14.66 22.47 -5.21
C VAL A 129 -14.03 23.23 -4.06
N VAL A 130 -13.63 22.52 -3.01
CA VAL A 130 -12.87 23.08 -1.88
C VAL A 130 -11.52 22.36 -1.78
N ILE A 131 -10.42 23.12 -1.89
CA ILE A 131 -9.04 22.66 -1.71
C ILE A 131 -8.49 23.29 -0.43
N GLY A 132 -7.99 22.47 0.50
CA GLY A 132 -7.37 22.90 1.74
C GLY A 132 -6.01 23.60 1.55
N ASP A 133 -5.41 24.00 2.66
CA ASP A 133 -4.12 24.70 2.67
C ASP A 133 -2.96 23.74 2.33
N GLY A 134 -1.93 24.28 1.66
CA GLY A 134 -0.67 23.56 1.39
C GLY A 134 -0.78 22.37 0.46
N CYS A 135 -1.88 22.24 -0.29
CA CYS A 135 -2.07 21.16 -1.27
C CYS A 135 -1.15 21.32 -2.48
N VAL A 136 -0.77 20.19 -3.06
CA VAL A 136 0.06 20.11 -4.27
C VAL A 136 -0.69 19.33 -5.34
N LEU A 137 -1.19 19.99 -6.36
CA LEU A 137 -1.85 19.38 -7.52
C LEU A 137 -0.90 19.45 -8.72
N HIS A 138 -0.38 18.31 -9.13
CA HIS A 138 0.52 18.20 -10.28
C HIS A 138 -0.22 18.38 -11.61
N PRO A 139 0.51 18.56 -12.74
CA PRO A 139 -0.13 18.81 -14.03
C PRO A 139 -1.18 17.76 -14.41
N HIS A 140 -2.26 18.20 -15.07
CA HIS A 140 -3.36 17.37 -15.57
C HIS A 140 -4.21 16.67 -14.50
N VAL A 141 -4.18 17.11 -13.24
CA VAL A 141 -5.13 16.66 -12.22
C VAL A 141 -6.51 17.24 -12.52
N THR A 142 -7.55 16.42 -12.32
CA THR A 142 -8.95 16.84 -12.47
C THR A 142 -9.71 16.65 -11.17
N ILE A 143 -10.32 17.72 -10.66
CA ILE A 143 -11.18 17.71 -9.47
C ILE A 143 -12.61 18.06 -9.89
N GLY A 144 -13.50 17.10 -9.74
CA GLY A 144 -14.90 17.19 -10.14
C GLY A 144 -15.73 18.09 -9.23
N LYS A 145 -16.90 18.51 -9.73
CA LYS A 145 -17.85 19.40 -9.03
C LYS A 145 -18.08 19.00 -7.58
N ASN A 146 -18.10 20.00 -6.67
CA ASN A 146 -18.32 19.86 -5.22
C ASN A 146 -17.37 18.91 -4.48
N ALA A 147 -16.32 18.41 -5.12
CA ALA A 147 -15.35 17.56 -4.41
C ALA A 147 -14.54 18.38 -3.40
N CYS A 148 -14.08 17.71 -2.34
CA CYS A 148 -13.29 18.32 -1.30
C CYS A 148 -11.92 17.62 -1.19
N VAL A 149 -10.86 18.42 -0.99
CA VAL A 149 -9.49 17.93 -0.73
C VAL A 149 -8.96 18.63 0.51
N GLY A 150 -8.57 17.85 1.52
CA GLY A 150 -8.06 18.35 2.80
C GLY A 150 -6.61 18.83 2.72
N ASP A 151 -6.18 19.50 3.79
CA ASP A 151 -4.89 20.17 3.88
C ASP A 151 -3.68 19.28 3.62
N GLY A 152 -2.66 19.83 2.95
CA GLY A 152 -1.38 19.16 2.74
C GLY A 152 -1.43 17.92 1.86
N THR A 153 -2.52 17.69 1.15
CA THR A 153 -2.68 16.56 0.24
C THR A 153 -1.94 16.81 -1.07
N GLU A 154 -1.22 15.79 -1.53
CA GLU A 154 -0.49 15.80 -2.79
C GLU A 154 -1.15 14.88 -3.81
N ILE A 155 -1.50 15.42 -4.98
CA ILE A 155 -2.17 14.69 -6.06
C ILE A 155 -1.31 14.75 -7.31
N TYR A 156 -0.82 13.58 -7.73
CA TYR A 156 0.06 13.43 -8.88
C TYR A 156 -0.68 13.49 -10.21
N SER A 157 0.10 13.70 -11.26
CA SER A 157 -0.40 13.95 -12.62
C SER A 157 -1.42 12.90 -13.11
N ASN A 158 -2.43 13.36 -13.82
CA ASN A 158 -3.52 12.55 -14.38
C ASN A 158 -4.41 11.82 -13.37
N ALA A 159 -4.28 12.09 -12.08
CA ALA A 159 -5.24 11.60 -11.10
C ALA A 159 -6.56 12.37 -11.21
N VAL A 160 -7.66 11.67 -10.95
CA VAL A 160 -9.02 12.20 -11.06
C VAL A 160 -9.80 11.97 -9.78
N VAL A 161 -10.37 13.03 -9.23
CA VAL A 161 -11.38 12.96 -8.16
C VAL A 161 -12.72 13.35 -8.76
N TYR A 162 -13.67 12.44 -8.77
CA TYR A 162 -15.01 12.67 -9.31
C TYR A 162 -15.83 13.60 -8.42
N HIS A 163 -16.97 14.06 -8.98
CA HIS A 163 -17.89 14.96 -8.30
C HIS A 163 -18.36 14.43 -6.95
N ASP A 164 -18.56 15.33 -6.00
CA ASP A 164 -19.08 15.11 -4.65
C ASP A 164 -18.20 14.21 -3.75
N CYS A 165 -17.08 13.69 -4.27
CA CYS A 165 -16.15 12.85 -3.52
C CYS A 165 -15.27 13.66 -2.56
N GLN A 166 -14.77 12.99 -1.52
CA GLN A 166 -14.00 13.63 -0.46
C GLN A 166 -12.63 12.95 -0.32
N VAL A 167 -11.60 13.76 -0.24
CA VAL A 167 -10.22 13.35 0.07
C VAL A 167 -9.77 14.12 1.30
N GLY A 168 -9.33 13.42 2.33
CA GLY A 168 -8.85 13.96 3.59
C GLY A 168 -7.53 14.71 3.47
N SER A 169 -6.95 15.01 4.61
CA SER A 169 -5.69 15.74 4.75
C SER A 169 -4.48 14.83 4.70
N ARG A 170 -3.33 15.36 4.21
CA ARG A 170 -2.04 14.67 4.15
C ARG A 170 -2.09 13.35 3.36
N CYS A 171 -3.01 13.26 2.41
CA CYS A 171 -3.09 12.14 1.50
C CYS A 171 -2.07 12.27 0.36
N ILE A 172 -1.70 11.11 -0.21
CA ILE A 172 -0.89 11.05 -1.41
C ILE A 172 -1.66 10.23 -2.45
N LEU A 173 -2.06 10.89 -3.54
CA LEU A 173 -2.73 10.25 -4.66
C LEU A 173 -1.77 10.16 -5.84
N HIS A 174 -1.26 8.96 -6.14
CA HIS A 174 -0.30 8.77 -7.22
C HIS A 174 -0.94 8.86 -8.62
N ALA A 175 -0.07 8.97 -9.62
CA ALA A 175 -0.45 9.27 -10.99
C ALA A 175 -1.50 8.30 -11.56
N GLY A 176 -2.51 8.86 -12.21
CA GLY A 176 -3.56 8.10 -12.89
C GLY A 176 -4.55 7.39 -11.97
N CYS A 177 -4.48 7.55 -10.64
CA CYS A 177 -5.50 6.99 -9.75
C CYS A 177 -6.85 7.70 -9.97
N VAL A 178 -7.94 6.99 -9.71
CA VAL A 178 -9.31 7.48 -9.92
C VAL A 178 -10.14 7.27 -8.66
N ILE A 179 -10.64 8.37 -8.10
CA ILE A 179 -11.49 8.36 -6.92
C ILE A 179 -12.93 8.70 -7.31
N GLY A 180 -13.85 7.78 -7.08
CA GLY A 180 -15.28 7.99 -7.29
C GLY A 180 -15.81 7.70 -8.69
N ALA A 181 -15.11 6.86 -9.49
CA ALA A 181 -15.71 6.31 -10.71
C ALA A 181 -16.96 5.47 -10.37
N ASP A 182 -17.85 5.30 -11.33
CA ASP A 182 -19.02 4.44 -11.13
C ASP A 182 -18.62 3.00 -10.88
N GLY A 183 -19.18 2.40 -9.84
CA GLY A 183 -19.05 0.98 -9.57
C GLY A 183 -19.66 0.09 -10.66
N PHE A 184 -19.27 -1.17 -10.68
CA PHE A 184 -19.76 -2.17 -11.63
C PHE A 184 -21.15 -2.65 -11.20
N GLY A 185 -22.17 -1.88 -11.56
CA GLY A 185 -23.58 -2.15 -11.26
C GLY A 185 -24.41 -2.26 -12.52
N PHE A 186 -24.91 -3.47 -12.83
CA PHE A 186 -25.75 -3.75 -13.99
C PHE A 186 -26.85 -4.73 -13.63
N GLN A 187 -28.07 -4.48 -14.16
CA GLN A 187 -29.21 -5.40 -14.06
C GLN A 187 -29.29 -6.23 -15.33
N PRO A 188 -29.18 -7.57 -15.26
CA PRO A 188 -29.43 -8.43 -16.41
C PRO A 188 -30.88 -8.31 -16.89
N THR A 189 -31.06 -8.22 -18.21
CA THR A 189 -32.37 -8.18 -18.87
C THR A 189 -32.33 -9.16 -20.06
N GLU A 190 -33.48 -9.42 -20.69
CA GLU A 190 -33.55 -10.25 -21.91
C GLU A 190 -32.76 -9.68 -23.08
N ASN A 191 -32.51 -8.35 -23.10
CA ASN A 191 -31.83 -7.65 -24.18
C ASN A 191 -30.35 -7.28 -23.83
N GLY A 192 -29.85 -7.67 -22.66
CA GLY A 192 -28.49 -7.32 -22.23
C GLY A 192 -28.39 -6.89 -20.77
N TYR A 193 -27.59 -5.86 -20.50
CA TYR A 193 -27.33 -5.35 -19.16
C TYR A 193 -27.68 -3.87 -19.06
N ASP A 194 -28.67 -3.53 -18.26
CA ASP A 194 -29.02 -2.14 -17.97
C ASP A 194 -28.15 -1.60 -16.83
N LYS A 195 -27.57 -0.42 -17.04
CA LYS A 195 -26.72 0.22 -16.04
C LYS A 195 -27.54 0.67 -14.84
N ILE A 196 -27.06 0.33 -13.64
CA ILE A 196 -27.57 0.85 -12.37
C ILE A 196 -26.80 2.15 -12.07
N PRO A 197 -27.45 3.34 -12.02
CA PRO A 197 -26.79 4.60 -11.68
C PRO A 197 -26.16 4.56 -10.31
N GLN A 198 -24.97 5.13 -10.18
CA GLN A 198 -24.20 5.20 -8.95
C GLN A 198 -24.30 6.63 -8.41
N ILE A 199 -25.14 6.87 -7.40
CA ILE A 199 -25.46 8.21 -6.88
C ILE A 199 -24.78 8.51 -5.55
N GLY A 200 -24.05 7.55 -4.97
CA GLY A 200 -23.25 7.73 -3.79
C GLY A 200 -21.89 8.39 -4.08
N ILE A 201 -21.02 8.38 -3.11
CA ILE A 201 -19.72 9.04 -3.16
C ILE A 201 -18.59 8.07 -2.78
N ALA A 202 -17.34 8.49 -2.96
CA ALA A 202 -16.15 7.89 -2.34
C ALA A 202 -15.57 8.88 -1.32
N ILE A 203 -15.15 8.35 -0.17
CA ILE A 203 -14.52 9.10 0.92
C ILE A 203 -13.17 8.47 1.21
N ILE A 204 -12.11 9.26 1.06
CA ILE A 204 -10.76 8.93 1.45
C ILE A 204 -10.46 9.74 2.71
N GLU A 205 -10.18 9.10 3.83
CA GLU A 205 -9.84 9.79 5.06
C GLU A 205 -8.38 10.26 5.09
N ASP A 206 -7.94 10.84 6.22
CA ASP A 206 -6.60 11.42 6.40
C ASP A 206 -5.47 10.37 6.29
N ASP A 207 -4.28 10.85 5.91
CA ASP A 207 -3.03 10.08 5.91
C ASP A 207 -3.07 8.82 5.01
N VAL A 208 -3.99 8.77 4.04
CA VAL A 208 -4.12 7.68 3.06
C VAL A 208 -3.15 7.87 1.90
N GLU A 209 -2.56 6.77 1.43
CA GLU A 209 -1.77 6.76 0.20
C GLU A 209 -2.37 5.80 -0.82
N ILE A 210 -2.56 6.28 -2.04
CA ILE A 210 -3.20 5.54 -3.14
C ILE A 210 -2.23 5.48 -4.32
N GLY A 211 -1.83 4.26 -4.68
CA GLY A 211 -0.87 3.96 -5.74
C GLY A 211 -1.36 4.30 -7.14
N ALA A 212 -0.44 4.28 -8.09
CA ALA A 212 -0.72 4.65 -9.47
C ALA A 212 -1.76 3.73 -10.12
N ASN A 213 -2.68 4.33 -10.87
CA ASN A 213 -3.79 3.66 -11.57
C ASN A 213 -4.68 2.79 -10.66
N THR A 214 -4.70 3.05 -9.37
CA THR A 214 -5.65 2.46 -8.43
C THR A 214 -6.99 3.14 -8.56
N CYS A 215 -8.07 2.36 -8.52
CA CYS A 215 -9.45 2.86 -8.60
C CYS A 215 -10.19 2.61 -7.28
N VAL A 216 -10.87 3.63 -6.79
CA VAL A 216 -11.83 3.54 -5.68
C VAL A 216 -13.19 3.98 -6.24
N ASP A 217 -14.08 3.01 -6.41
CA ASP A 217 -15.41 3.28 -6.97
C ASP A 217 -16.30 4.00 -5.97
N ARG A 218 -17.21 4.83 -6.46
CA ARG A 218 -18.28 5.41 -5.64
C ARG A 218 -19.31 4.35 -5.24
N ALA A 219 -20.01 4.58 -4.17
CA ALA A 219 -21.13 3.74 -3.78
C ALA A 219 -22.33 3.89 -4.72
N VAL A 220 -23.16 2.86 -4.81
CA VAL A 220 -24.48 2.96 -5.42
C VAL A 220 -25.33 4.03 -4.71
N MET A 221 -25.35 3.96 -3.38
CA MET A 221 -25.93 4.91 -2.43
C MET A 221 -25.05 4.95 -1.18
N GLY A 222 -24.95 6.10 -0.52
CA GLY A 222 -24.07 6.31 0.62
C GLY A 222 -22.62 6.51 0.18
N ALA A 223 -21.68 5.81 0.80
CA ALA A 223 -20.26 6.00 0.53
C ALA A 223 -19.48 4.69 0.45
N THR A 224 -18.47 4.66 -0.41
CA THR A 224 -17.29 3.78 -0.31
C THR A 224 -16.26 4.49 0.53
N ILE A 225 -15.69 3.85 1.55
CA ILE A 225 -14.87 4.53 2.55
C ILE A 225 -13.51 3.86 2.66
N VAL A 226 -12.45 4.64 2.53
CA VAL A 226 -11.08 4.25 2.82
C VAL A 226 -10.62 5.02 4.06
N HIS A 227 -10.53 4.31 5.18
CA HIS A 227 -10.26 4.92 6.48
C HIS A 227 -8.80 5.37 6.63
N LYS A 228 -8.57 6.14 7.70
CA LYS A 228 -7.29 6.78 7.99
C LYS A 228 -6.09 5.84 7.91
N GLY A 229 -5.02 6.33 7.28
CA GLY A 229 -3.71 5.67 7.27
C GLY A 229 -3.61 4.43 6.38
N VAL A 230 -4.64 4.09 5.61
CA VAL A 230 -4.62 2.99 4.63
C VAL A 230 -3.57 3.26 3.55
N LYS A 231 -2.89 2.21 3.10
CA LYS A 231 -1.92 2.26 2.00
C LYS A 231 -2.32 1.25 0.91
N LEU A 232 -2.68 1.78 -0.24
CA LEU A 232 -3.00 1.00 -1.44
C LEU A 232 -1.87 1.16 -2.44
N ASP A 233 -1.30 0.06 -2.88
CA ASP A 233 -0.28 0.03 -3.92
C ASP A 233 -0.91 0.23 -5.32
N ASN A 234 -0.12 0.11 -6.36
CA ASN A 234 -0.53 0.33 -7.73
C ASN A 234 -1.55 -0.70 -8.22
N LEU A 235 -2.49 -0.26 -9.07
CA LEU A 235 -3.48 -1.12 -9.73
C LEU A 235 -4.41 -1.86 -8.74
N VAL A 236 -4.65 -1.32 -7.56
CA VAL A 236 -5.64 -1.86 -6.61
C VAL A 236 -7.03 -1.44 -7.07
N GLN A 237 -8.02 -2.33 -6.93
CA GLN A 237 -9.44 -2.04 -7.15
C GLN A 237 -10.20 -2.14 -5.84
N ILE A 238 -10.82 -1.03 -5.42
CA ILE A 238 -11.80 -0.97 -4.34
C ILE A 238 -13.16 -0.71 -5.00
N ALA A 239 -14.06 -1.69 -4.90
CA ALA A 239 -15.36 -1.59 -5.53
C ALA A 239 -16.38 -0.77 -4.70
N HIS A 240 -17.57 -0.60 -5.28
CA HIS A 240 -18.63 0.21 -4.68
C HIS A 240 -19.08 -0.27 -3.30
N ASN A 241 -19.37 0.64 -2.41
CA ASN A 241 -19.84 0.35 -1.03
C ASN A 241 -18.87 -0.45 -0.16
N ASP A 242 -17.60 -0.52 -0.54
CA ASP A 242 -16.57 -1.10 0.31
C ASP A 242 -16.20 -0.18 1.47
N GLU A 243 -15.79 -0.78 2.57
CA GLU A 243 -15.26 -0.09 3.74
C GLU A 243 -13.91 -0.71 4.12
N ILE A 244 -12.83 0.06 4.01
CA ILE A 244 -11.46 -0.40 4.26
C ILE A 244 -10.97 0.19 5.58
N GLY A 245 -10.82 -0.64 6.60
CA GLY A 245 -10.43 -0.25 7.95
C GLY A 245 -9.04 0.37 8.04
N SER A 246 -8.86 1.22 9.06
CA SER A 246 -7.67 2.03 9.28
C SER A 246 -6.36 1.22 9.26
N HIS A 247 -5.30 1.81 8.72
CA HIS A 247 -3.95 1.24 8.68
C HIS A 247 -3.83 -0.10 7.93
N THR A 248 -4.83 -0.49 7.16
CA THR A 248 -4.76 -1.66 6.29
C THR A 248 -3.86 -1.35 5.10
N VAL A 249 -3.05 -2.34 4.68
CA VAL A 249 -2.15 -2.22 3.55
C VAL A 249 -2.45 -3.28 2.49
N MET A 250 -2.46 -2.88 1.23
CA MET A 250 -2.73 -3.73 0.08
C MET A 250 -1.62 -3.57 -0.95
N SER A 251 -0.94 -4.67 -1.29
CA SER A 251 0.06 -4.67 -2.36
C SER A 251 -0.61 -4.62 -3.74
N ALA A 252 0.20 -4.47 -4.77
CA ALA A 252 -0.28 -4.24 -6.13
C ALA A 252 -1.29 -5.30 -6.62
N GLN A 253 -2.27 -4.82 -7.39
CA GLN A 253 -3.30 -5.65 -8.04
C GLN A 253 -4.25 -6.39 -7.07
N VAL A 254 -4.35 -5.97 -5.81
CA VAL A 254 -5.42 -6.46 -4.92
C VAL A 254 -6.76 -5.98 -5.46
N GLY A 255 -7.76 -6.86 -5.45
CA GLY A 255 -9.13 -6.55 -5.85
C GLY A 255 -10.13 -6.88 -4.75
N ILE A 256 -10.91 -5.89 -4.34
CA ILE A 256 -12.00 -6.04 -3.38
C ILE A 256 -13.32 -5.89 -4.12
N ALA A 257 -14.17 -6.91 -4.07
CA ALA A 257 -15.48 -6.87 -4.70
C ALA A 257 -16.51 -6.16 -3.80
N GLY A 258 -17.51 -5.57 -4.41
CA GLY A 258 -18.42 -4.61 -3.79
C GLY A 258 -19.12 -5.04 -2.49
N SER A 259 -19.43 -4.07 -1.66
CA SER A 259 -20.10 -4.23 -0.36
C SER A 259 -19.30 -5.05 0.66
N THR A 260 -17.99 -5.09 0.53
CA THR A 260 -17.06 -5.79 1.41
C THR A 260 -16.61 -4.87 2.55
N LYS A 261 -16.50 -5.42 3.75
CA LYS A 261 -15.95 -4.74 4.92
C LYS A 261 -14.64 -5.36 5.34
N VAL A 262 -13.56 -4.60 5.21
CA VAL A 262 -12.22 -5.00 5.63
C VAL A 262 -11.90 -4.32 6.96
N GLY A 263 -11.46 -5.10 7.93
CA GLY A 263 -11.06 -4.60 9.25
C GLY A 263 -9.77 -3.79 9.20
N GLU A 264 -9.36 -3.34 10.37
CA GLU A 264 -8.17 -2.53 10.58
C GLU A 264 -6.89 -3.39 10.57
N TRP A 265 -5.74 -2.78 10.22
CA TRP A 265 -4.42 -3.39 10.28
C TRP A 265 -4.29 -4.69 9.48
N CYS A 266 -5.11 -4.88 8.46
CA CYS A 266 -4.98 -6.02 7.55
C CYS A 266 -3.80 -5.84 6.60
N MET A 267 -3.22 -6.96 6.15
CA MET A 267 -2.11 -6.97 5.18
C MET A 267 -2.41 -7.94 4.04
N PHE A 268 -2.57 -7.43 2.83
CA PHE A 268 -2.84 -8.25 1.65
C PHE A 268 -1.68 -8.19 0.66
N GLY A 269 -1.13 -9.37 0.36
CA GLY A 269 -0.11 -9.54 -0.66
C GLY A 269 -0.65 -9.26 -2.07
N GLY A 270 0.26 -9.10 -3.04
CA GLY A 270 -0.14 -8.78 -4.41
C GLY A 270 -1.12 -9.79 -5.02
N GLN A 271 -2.06 -9.29 -5.81
CA GLN A 271 -3.08 -10.10 -6.52
C GLN A 271 -4.03 -10.89 -5.59
N VAL A 272 -4.21 -10.48 -4.35
CA VAL A 272 -5.27 -11.01 -3.49
C VAL A 272 -6.62 -10.55 -4.03
N GLY A 273 -7.60 -11.48 -4.10
CA GLY A 273 -8.98 -11.17 -4.47
C GLY A 273 -9.93 -11.50 -3.32
N ILE A 274 -10.84 -10.58 -2.98
CA ILE A 274 -11.88 -10.79 -1.96
C ILE A 274 -13.26 -10.74 -2.60
N ALA A 275 -14.07 -11.76 -2.35
CA ALA A 275 -15.45 -11.84 -2.85
C ALA A 275 -16.35 -10.78 -2.23
N GLY A 276 -17.37 -10.37 -2.95
CA GLY A 276 -18.34 -9.37 -2.50
C GLY A 276 -19.10 -9.75 -1.24
N HIS A 277 -19.53 -8.75 -0.48
CA HIS A 277 -20.27 -8.88 0.77
C HIS A 277 -19.51 -9.61 1.90
N ALA A 278 -18.21 -9.81 1.75
CA ALA A 278 -17.39 -10.44 2.78
C ALA A 278 -17.10 -9.47 3.93
N VAL A 279 -16.97 -10.00 5.15
CA VAL A 279 -16.50 -9.27 6.32
C VAL A 279 -15.18 -9.89 6.76
N ILE A 280 -14.12 -9.10 6.73
CA ILE A 280 -12.76 -9.52 7.05
C ILE A 280 -12.37 -8.93 8.41
N ALA A 281 -12.07 -9.79 9.37
CA ALA A 281 -11.68 -9.38 10.72
C ALA A 281 -10.35 -8.60 10.73
N ASN A 282 -10.15 -7.79 11.75
CA ASN A 282 -8.92 -7.01 11.96
C ASN A 282 -7.67 -7.89 11.93
N ARG A 283 -6.56 -7.31 11.49
CA ARG A 283 -5.22 -7.94 11.47
C ARG A 283 -5.16 -9.24 10.64
N THR A 284 -6.08 -9.41 9.70
CA THR A 284 -6.02 -10.52 8.75
C THR A 284 -4.83 -10.33 7.80
N MET A 285 -4.07 -11.39 7.58
CA MET A 285 -2.96 -11.43 6.63
C MET A 285 -3.26 -12.41 5.50
N ALA A 286 -3.16 -12.00 4.25
CA ALA A 286 -3.28 -12.89 3.11
C ALA A 286 -2.02 -12.84 2.26
N GLY A 287 -1.42 -14.01 2.01
CA GLY A 287 -0.30 -14.13 1.08
C GLY A 287 -0.71 -13.84 -0.36
N ALA A 288 0.28 -13.53 -1.21
CA ALA A 288 0.03 -13.17 -2.60
C ALA A 288 -0.80 -14.23 -3.35
N GLN A 289 -1.63 -13.74 -4.29
CA GLN A 289 -2.50 -14.57 -5.14
C GLN A 289 -3.55 -15.41 -4.38
N SER A 290 -3.87 -15.06 -3.14
CA SER A 290 -4.92 -15.74 -2.39
C SER A 290 -6.31 -15.26 -2.82
N GLY A 291 -7.22 -16.20 -3.07
CA GLY A 291 -8.64 -15.91 -3.25
C GLY A 291 -9.40 -16.11 -1.94
N ILE A 292 -10.17 -15.10 -1.52
CA ILE A 292 -10.96 -15.12 -0.29
C ILE A 292 -12.45 -15.16 -0.67
N PRO A 293 -13.07 -16.35 -0.70
CA PRO A 293 -14.46 -16.48 -1.17
C PRO A 293 -15.50 -16.18 -0.09
N ASN A 294 -15.11 -16.13 1.20
CA ASN A 294 -16.02 -15.98 2.32
C ASN A 294 -15.44 -15.07 3.41
N SER A 295 -16.32 -14.61 4.32
CA SER A 295 -15.92 -13.81 5.48
C SER A 295 -14.92 -14.53 6.39
N ILE A 296 -13.97 -13.75 6.94
CA ILE A 296 -13.01 -14.19 7.94
C ILE A 296 -13.38 -13.55 9.27
N LYS A 297 -13.88 -14.36 10.22
CA LYS A 297 -14.43 -13.87 11.49
C LYS A 297 -13.40 -13.74 12.61
N LYS A 298 -12.29 -14.47 12.51
CA LYS A 298 -11.26 -14.52 13.57
C LYS A 298 -10.19 -13.49 13.29
N GLU A 299 -9.97 -12.58 14.24
CA GLU A 299 -8.88 -11.61 14.20
C GLU A 299 -7.51 -12.28 14.12
N GLY A 300 -6.57 -11.64 13.40
CA GLY A 300 -5.20 -12.12 13.24
C GLY A 300 -5.07 -13.39 12.41
N THR A 301 -6.10 -13.77 11.64
CA THR A 301 -6.04 -14.94 10.75
C THR A 301 -5.00 -14.71 9.64
N ALA A 302 -4.10 -15.67 9.46
CA ALA A 302 -3.19 -15.72 8.31
C ALA A 302 -3.67 -16.78 7.33
N ILE A 303 -3.77 -16.42 6.04
CA ILE A 303 -4.17 -17.31 4.95
C ILE A 303 -3.17 -17.25 3.81
N GLN A 304 -3.06 -18.35 3.09
CA GLN A 304 -2.19 -18.48 1.92
C GLN A 304 -2.89 -19.33 0.85
N GLY A 305 -2.78 -18.90 -0.40
CA GLY A 305 -3.22 -19.64 -1.58
C GLY A 305 -2.20 -19.59 -2.72
N SER A 306 -2.38 -20.46 -3.72
CA SER A 306 -1.61 -20.46 -4.98
C SER A 306 -0.08 -20.41 -4.85
N PRO A 307 0.62 -21.30 -4.09
CA PRO A 307 2.07 -21.35 -4.19
C PRO A 307 2.46 -21.94 -5.55
N ALA A 308 3.46 -21.38 -6.22
CA ALA A 308 4.09 -22.01 -7.37
C ALA A 308 4.85 -23.26 -6.89
N ILE A 309 4.65 -24.38 -7.58
CA ILE A 309 5.37 -25.62 -7.36
C ILE A 309 6.05 -26.05 -8.66
N GLU A 310 7.00 -26.98 -8.54
CA GLU A 310 7.72 -27.52 -9.70
C GLU A 310 6.73 -28.08 -10.73
N GLY A 311 6.91 -27.73 -12.03
CA GLY A 311 5.92 -27.93 -13.08
C GLY A 311 5.44 -29.39 -13.23
N ARG A 312 6.32 -30.39 -13.08
CA ARG A 312 5.93 -31.80 -13.11
C ARG A 312 4.95 -32.16 -11.99
N ASN A 313 5.17 -31.62 -10.80
CA ASN A 313 4.29 -31.83 -9.65
C ASN A 313 2.97 -31.07 -9.81
N PHE A 314 3.00 -29.86 -10.39
CA PHE A 314 1.80 -29.10 -10.74
C PHE A 314 0.87 -29.90 -11.66
N TRP A 315 1.39 -30.45 -12.77
CA TRP A 315 0.58 -31.22 -13.72
C TRP A 315 -0.02 -32.48 -13.10
N LYS A 316 0.75 -33.18 -12.24
CA LYS A 316 0.22 -34.35 -11.51
C LYS A 316 -0.90 -33.95 -10.54
N SER A 317 -0.70 -32.89 -9.75
CA SER A 317 -1.70 -32.42 -8.80
C SER A 317 -2.95 -31.91 -9.52
N SER A 318 -2.83 -31.20 -10.63
CA SER A 318 -3.96 -30.71 -11.43
C SER A 318 -4.79 -31.87 -12.03
N ALA A 319 -4.17 -32.96 -12.44
CA ALA A 319 -4.87 -34.11 -12.95
C ALA A 319 -5.73 -34.81 -11.87
N ILE A 320 -5.28 -34.78 -10.62
CA ILE A 320 -5.96 -35.39 -9.47
C ILE A 320 -7.02 -34.44 -8.88
N PHE A 321 -6.76 -33.12 -8.91
CA PHE A 321 -7.58 -32.14 -8.23
C PHE A 321 -9.09 -32.26 -8.50
N LYS A 322 -9.46 -32.46 -9.76
CA LYS A 322 -10.87 -32.66 -10.17
C LYS A 322 -11.52 -33.89 -9.57
N ASN A 323 -10.73 -34.89 -9.16
CA ASN A 323 -11.22 -36.17 -8.60
C ASN A 323 -11.25 -36.17 -7.07
N LEU A 324 -10.81 -35.09 -6.40
CA LEU A 324 -10.77 -34.98 -4.93
C LEU A 324 -12.13 -35.25 -4.26
N PRO A 325 -13.29 -34.79 -4.77
CA PRO A 325 -14.58 -35.07 -4.16
C PRO A 325 -14.90 -36.61 -4.13
N ASP A 326 -14.61 -37.33 -5.23
CA ASP A 326 -14.83 -38.75 -5.32
C ASP A 326 -13.86 -39.53 -4.42
N MET A 327 -12.58 -39.15 -4.44
CA MET A 327 -11.58 -39.74 -3.54
C MET A 327 -11.95 -39.54 -2.06
N TRP A 328 -12.49 -38.35 -1.69
CA TRP A 328 -12.98 -38.11 -0.33
C TRP A 328 -14.13 -39.03 0.05
N SER A 329 -15.08 -39.28 -0.86
CA SER A 329 -16.20 -40.18 -0.66
C SER A 329 -15.72 -41.61 -0.49
N ASP A 330 -14.77 -42.05 -1.31
CA ASP A 330 -14.16 -43.38 -1.23
C ASP A 330 -13.40 -43.59 0.09
N ILE A 331 -12.61 -42.60 0.51
CA ILE A 331 -11.90 -42.63 1.80
C ILE A 331 -12.90 -42.79 2.97
N ASN A 332 -14.01 -42.06 2.96
CA ASN A 332 -15.02 -42.17 4.01
C ASN A 332 -15.74 -43.51 4.00
N ARG A 333 -16.01 -44.10 2.81
CA ARG A 333 -16.53 -45.44 2.68
C ARG A 333 -15.56 -46.47 3.25
N MET A 334 -14.28 -46.45 2.83
CA MET A 334 -13.24 -47.33 3.33
C MET A 334 -13.06 -47.25 4.85
N LYS A 335 -13.12 -46.05 5.43
CA LYS A 335 -13.06 -45.88 6.90
C LYS A 335 -14.21 -46.59 7.62
N LYS A 336 -15.45 -46.56 7.09
CA LYS A 336 -16.60 -47.26 7.65
C LYS A 336 -16.44 -48.76 7.54
N GLU A 337 -15.97 -49.26 6.40
CA GLU A 337 -15.72 -50.69 6.17
C GLU A 337 -14.61 -51.21 7.11
N ILE A 338 -13.51 -50.48 7.26
CA ILE A 338 -12.43 -50.80 8.20
C ILE A 338 -12.95 -50.86 9.64
N GLN A 339 -13.81 -49.94 10.05
CA GLN A 339 -14.38 -49.95 11.40
C GLN A 339 -15.27 -51.17 11.60
N ALA A 340 -16.16 -51.49 10.66
CA ALA A 340 -17.02 -52.68 10.72
C ALA A 340 -16.22 -53.99 10.80
N LEU A 341 -15.12 -54.10 10.04
CA LEU A 341 -14.22 -55.25 10.11
C LEU A 341 -13.51 -55.39 11.46
N LYS A 342 -13.09 -54.26 12.05
CA LYS A 342 -12.50 -54.24 13.40
C LYS A 342 -13.49 -54.67 14.48
N ASP A 343 -14.74 -54.23 14.39
CA ASP A 343 -15.79 -54.61 15.33
C ASP A 343 -16.10 -56.11 15.24
N GLN A 344 -16.19 -56.66 14.03
CA GLN A 344 -16.34 -58.09 13.81
C GLN A 344 -15.16 -58.93 14.31
N LEU A 345 -13.93 -58.41 14.27
CA LEU A 345 -12.76 -59.10 14.81
C LEU A 345 -12.68 -59.03 16.34
N ALA A 346 -13.26 -57.99 16.96
CA ALA A 346 -13.31 -57.87 18.41
C ALA A 346 -14.41 -58.74 19.08
N GLU A 347 -15.42 -59.18 18.29
CA GLU A 347 -16.49 -60.08 18.72
C GLU A 347 -16.12 -61.56 18.60
N LYS A 348 -14.99 -61.93 18.01
CA LYS A 348 -14.43 -63.27 17.92
C LYS A 348 -13.34 -63.51 18.97
#